data_ad73e2297ce739dcc8293bcc71028373
#
_entry.id   ad73e2297ce739dcc8293bcc71028373
#
_cell.length_a   1.000
_cell.length_b   1.000
_cell.length_c   1.000
_cell.angle_alpha   90.00
_cell.angle_beta   90.00
_cell.angle_gamma   90.00
#
_symmetry.space_group_name_H-M   'P 1'
#
loop_
_entity.id
_entity.type
_entity.pdbx_description
1 polymer ?
#
loop_
_entity_poly.entity_id
_entity_poly.type
_entity_poly.pdbx_seq_one_letter_code
_entity_poly.pdbx_strand_id
1 'polypeptide(L)'
;MPTFRQALSLSEQLALAVRCQTPVRLALTFASLEGQFYDRAPFDNLARQVHALYEPTDAEVFRTRLDRRLRDRHSAPVDWTVQPATATVRRHAA
;
A
#
# COMPACT_ATOMS: atom_id res chain seq x y z
N MET A 1 -17.70 4.24 24.78
CA MET A 1 -17.30 4.21 24.65
C MET A 1 -16.74 3.81 23.82
N PRO A 2 -16.61 3.56 23.36
CA PRO A 2 -16.13 3.08 22.43
C PRO A 2 -14.99 3.44 22.10
N THR A 3 -14.57 3.83 22.33
CA THR A 3 -13.54 4.30 22.08
C THR A 3 -12.56 3.41 21.82
N PHE A 4 -12.49 2.48 22.25
CA PHE A 4 -11.49 1.72 22.10
C PHE A 4 -11.44 1.23 20.82
N ARG A 5 -12.18 1.46 20.10
CA ARG A 5 -12.10 1.05 18.97
C ARG A 5 -11.21 1.77 18.35
N GLN A 6 -10.39 2.17 18.70
CA GLN A 6 -9.62 2.84 18.30
C GLN A 6 -8.99 2.75 17.32
N ALA A 7 -8.24 3.26 17.19
CA ALA A 7 -7.60 3.43 16.08
C ALA A 7 -6.79 2.36 15.61
N LEU A 8 -6.92 1.94 14.39
CA LEU A 8 -6.03 0.99 13.82
C LEU A 8 -4.81 1.75 13.36
N SER A 9 -3.68 1.09 13.31
CA SER A 9 -2.48 1.68 12.77
C SER A 9 -2.69 1.86 11.27
N LEU A 10 -1.85 2.65 10.63
CA LEU A 10 -1.95 2.85 9.20
C LEU A 10 -1.78 1.53 8.47
N SER A 11 -0.86 0.68 8.93
CA SER A 11 -0.65 -0.61 8.31
C SER A 11 -1.91 -1.46 8.39
N GLU A 12 -2.58 -1.43 9.52
CA GLU A 12 -3.80 -2.21 9.69
C GLU A 12 -4.92 -1.68 8.83
N GLN A 13 -5.02 -0.37 8.69
CA GLN A 13 -6.02 0.23 7.85
C GLN A 13 -5.83 -0.19 6.41
N LEU A 14 -4.59 -0.18 5.95
CA LEU A 14 -4.30 -0.57 4.59
C LEU A 14 -4.52 -2.07 4.38
N ALA A 15 -4.20 -2.87 5.38
CA ALA A 15 -4.43 -4.31 5.28
C ALA A 15 -5.91 -4.63 5.12
N LEU A 16 -6.76 -3.88 5.82
CA LEU A 16 -8.18 -4.08 5.67
C LEU A 16 -8.65 -3.61 4.31
N ALA A 17 -8.13 -2.49 3.84
CA ALA A 17 -8.54 -1.97 2.56
C ALA A 17 -8.21 -2.94 1.43
N VAL A 18 -7.09 -3.64 1.54
CA VAL A 18 -6.69 -4.60 0.54
C VAL A 18 -7.76 -5.66 0.33
N ARG A 19 -8.44 -6.05 1.41
CA ARG A 19 -9.43 -7.08 1.30
C ARG A 19 -10.73 -6.60 0.78
N CYS A 20 -11.02 -5.32 0.89
CA CYS A 20 -12.33 -4.78 0.57
C CYS A 20 -12.41 -3.92 -0.67
N GLN A 21 -11.29 -3.50 -1.22
CA GLN A 21 -11.32 -2.53 -2.30
C GLN A 21 -10.76 -3.08 -3.60
N THR A 22 -11.22 -2.53 -4.71
CA THR A 22 -10.69 -2.88 -6.02
C THR A 22 -9.31 -2.24 -6.15
N PRO A 23 -8.49 -2.66 -7.10
CA PRO A 23 -7.18 -2.06 -7.29
C PRO A 23 -7.22 -0.55 -7.51
N VAL A 24 -8.21 -0.05 -8.24
CA VAL A 24 -8.33 1.37 -8.50
C VAL A 24 -8.63 2.10 -7.20
N ARG A 25 -9.56 1.57 -6.41
CA ARG A 25 -9.94 2.22 -5.20
C ARG A 25 -8.82 2.14 -4.18
N LEU A 26 -8.12 1.02 -4.12
CA LEU A 26 -7.05 0.85 -3.18
C LEU A 26 -5.90 1.81 -3.50
N ALA A 27 -5.66 2.08 -4.77
CA ALA A 27 -4.64 3.04 -5.16
C ALA A 27 -4.98 4.43 -4.63
N LEU A 28 -6.27 4.80 -4.67
CA LEU A 28 -6.69 6.09 -4.17
C LEU A 28 -6.53 6.14 -2.65
N THR A 29 -6.85 5.05 -1.97
CA THR A 29 -6.74 4.97 -0.53
C THR A 29 -5.28 5.12 -0.12
N PHE A 30 -4.37 4.43 -0.81
CA PHE A 30 -2.97 4.52 -0.49
C PHE A 30 -2.48 5.95 -0.70
N ALA A 31 -2.81 6.54 -1.84
CA ALA A 31 -2.35 7.88 -2.13
C ALA A 31 -2.81 8.88 -1.07
N SER A 32 -4.05 8.73 -0.60
CA SER A 32 -4.55 9.68 0.37
C SER A 32 -3.93 9.49 1.75
N LEU A 33 -3.40 8.30 2.04
CA LEU A 33 -2.79 8.06 3.33
C LEU A 33 -1.29 8.30 3.33
N GLU A 34 -0.69 8.49 2.17
CA GLU A 34 0.76 8.63 2.08
C GLU A 34 1.28 9.74 2.98
N GLY A 35 0.59 10.87 3.02
CA GLY A 35 1.04 11.99 3.83
C GLY A 35 0.95 11.76 5.33
N GLN A 36 0.31 10.70 5.76
CA GLN A 36 0.19 10.42 7.17
C GLN A 36 1.34 9.56 7.68
N PHE A 37 2.18 9.06 6.78
CA PHE A 37 3.32 8.28 7.20
C PHE A 37 4.44 9.24 7.54
N TYR A 38 5.10 9.01 8.66
CA TYR A 38 6.18 9.85 9.08
C TYR A 38 7.34 9.64 8.13
N ASP A 39 7.55 8.42 7.68
CA ASP A 39 8.65 8.09 6.85
C ASP A 39 8.08 7.41 5.61
N ARG A 40 8.59 7.71 4.45
CA ARG A 40 8.08 7.19 3.21
C ARG A 40 8.38 5.71 3.02
N ALA A 41 9.48 5.23 3.57
CA ALA A 41 9.90 3.84 3.37
C ALA A 41 8.86 2.80 3.75
N PRO A 42 8.19 2.90 4.90
CA PRO A 42 7.16 1.93 5.22
C PRO A 42 5.99 1.97 4.25
N PHE A 43 5.65 3.16 3.77
CA PHE A 43 4.57 3.32 2.82
C PHE A 43 4.93 2.60 1.52
N ASP A 44 6.14 2.85 1.02
CA ASP A 44 6.57 2.25 -0.23
C ASP A 44 6.60 0.73 -0.10
N ASN A 45 7.03 0.23 1.05
CA ASN A 45 7.11 -1.20 1.25
C ASN A 45 5.72 -1.83 1.26
N LEU A 46 4.73 -1.17 1.88
CA LEU A 46 3.38 -1.67 1.88
C LEU A 46 2.80 -1.67 0.46
N ALA A 47 3.08 -0.63 -0.30
CA ALA A 47 2.59 -0.55 -1.67
C ALA A 47 3.18 -1.70 -2.50
N ARG A 48 4.46 -1.99 -2.31
CA ARG A 48 5.09 -3.07 -3.04
C ARG A 48 4.54 -4.44 -2.62
N GLN A 49 4.18 -4.60 -1.34
CA GLN A 49 3.61 -5.84 -0.87
C GLN A 49 2.26 -6.07 -1.52
N VAL A 50 1.45 -5.04 -1.62
CA VAL A 50 0.15 -5.14 -2.24
C VAL A 50 0.29 -5.46 -3.72
N HIS A 51 1.21 -4.76 -4.37
CA HIS A 51 1.47 -4.98 -5.78
C HIS A 51 1.84 -6.46 -6.03
N ALA A 52 2.62 -7.03 -5.15
CA ALA A 52 3.06 -8.40 -5.29
C ALA A 52 1.94 -9.43 -5.09
N LEU A 53 0.85 -9.03 -4.43
CA LEU A 53 -0.25 -9.94 -4.21
C LEU A 53 -1.23 -9.98 -5.36
N TYR A 54 -1.23 -8.97 -6.20
CA TYR A 54 -2.17 -8.91 -7.29
C TYR A 54 -1.70 -9.71 -8.49
N GLU A 55 -2.64 -10.14 -9.31
CA GLU A 55 -2.31 -10.73 -10.58
C GLU A 55 -1.81 -9.65 -11.48
N PRO A 56 -1.06 -9.95 -12.52
CA PRO A 56 -0.39 -8.92 -13.32
C PRO A 56 -1.27 -7.78 -13.81
N THR A 57 -2.47 -8.07 -14.26
CA THR A 57 -3.34 -7.01 -14.75
C THR A 57 -3.76 -6.07 -13.63
N ASP A 58 -4.17 -6.62 -12.49
CA ASP A 58 -4.60 -5.81 -11.38
C ASP A 58 -3.41 -5.09 -10.76
N ALA A 59 -2.25 -5.72 -10.76
CA ALA A 59 -1.05 -5.11 -10.23
C ALA A 59 -0.71 -3.87 -11.05
N GLU A 60 -0.86 -3.94 -12.36
CA GLU A 60 -0.56 -2.82 -13.20
C GLU A 60 -1.55 -1.68 -12.98
N VAL A 61 -2.82 -1.99 -12.78
CA VAL A 61 -3.82 -0.97 -12.52
C VAL A 61 -3.48 -0.27 -11.21
N PHE A 62 -3.17 -1.04 -10.17
CA PHE A 62 -2.85 -0.46 -8.87
C PHE A 62 -1.62 0.44 -8.98
N ARG A 63 -0.55 -0.06 -9.60
CA ARG A 63 0.68 0.68 -9.71
C ARG A 63 0.50 1.98 -10.49
N THR A 64 -0.14 1.90 -11.65
CA THR A 64 -0.30 3.06 -12.49
C THR A 64 -1.16 4.13 -11.82
N ARG A 65 -2.25 3.71 -11.19
CA ARG A 65 -3.11 4.66 -10.54
C ARG A 65 -2.47 5.28 -9.32
N LEU A 66 -1.74 4.48 -8.56
CA LEU A 66 -1.07 4.99 -7.36
C LEU A 66 -0.03 6.03 -7.76
N ASP A 67 0.82 5.69 -8.73
CA ASP A 67 1.87 6.62 -9.13
C ASP A 67 1.28 7.91 -9.71
N ARG A 68 0.17 7.80 -10.41
CA ARG A 68 -0.45 9.00 -10.96
C ARG A 68 -0.95 9.88 -9.84
N ARG A 69 -1.59 9.30 -8.81
CA ARG A 69 -2.09 10.10 -7.71
C ARG A 69 -0.97 10.69 -6.89
N LEU A 70 0.12 9.96 -6.72
CA LEU A 70 1.25 10.49 -5.98
C LEU A 70 1.84 11.67 -6.75
N ARG A 71 1.92 11.58 -8.06
CA ARG A 71 2.44 12.66 -8.87
C ARG A 71 1.53 13.88 -8.76
N ASP A 72 0.22 13.67 -8.76
CA ASP A 72 -0.72 14.79 -8.64
C ASP A 72 -0.56 15.50 -7.31
N ARG A 73 -0.04 14.80 -6.30
CA ARG A 73 0.17 15.38 -4.99
C ARG A 73 1.61 15.86 -4.84
N HIS A 74 2.37 15.87 -5.90
CA HIS A 74 3.76 16.28 -5.92
C HIS A 74 4.63 15.36 -5.03
N SER A 75 4.24 14.11 -4.92
CA SER A 75 5.01 13.13 -4.16
C SER A 75 5.73 12.22 -5.13
N ALA A 76 6.86 11.69 -4.70
CA ALA A 76 7.65 10.81 -5.55
C ALA A 76 6.94 9.49 -5.79
N PRO A 77 7.13 8.89 -6.95
CA PRO A 77 6.52 7.60 -7.24
C PRO A 77 7.20 6.50 -6.41
N VAL A 78 6.53 5.37 -6.31
CA VAL A 78 7.10 4.23 -5.61
C VAL A 78 8.11 3.56 -6.55
N ASP A 79 9.19 3.06 -5.98
CA ASP A 79 10.15 2.32 -6.77
C ASP A 79 9.71 0.85 -6.79
N TRP A 80 9.12 0.44 -7.88
CA TRP A 80 8.53 -0.89 -7.98
C TRP A 80 9.54 -1.99 -8.27
N THR A 81 10.79 -1.61 -8.48
CA THR A 81 11.81 -2.60 -8.79
C THR A 81 12.42 -3.25 -7.54
N VAL A 82 12.13 -2.69 -6.37
CA VAL A 82 12.67 -3.21 -5.13
C VAL A 82 11.75 -4.30 -4.61
N GLN A 83 12.33 -5.34 -4.03
CA GLN A 83 11.53 -6.42 -3.47
C GLN A 83 10.90 -5.99 -2.17
N PRO A 84 9.67 -6.40 -1.92
CA PRO A 84 9.02 -6.06 -0.66
C PRO A 84 9.70 -6.77 0.49
N ALA A 85 9.78 -6.09 1.62
CA ALA A 85 10.42 -6.65 2.77
C ALA A 85 9.75 -7.91 3.29
N THR A 86 8.46 -8.05 3.07
CA THR A 86 7.78 -9.20 3.57
C THR A 86 8.24 -10.45 2.92
N ALA A 87 8.96 -10.33 1.84
CA ALA A 87 9.45 -11.49 1.18
C ALA A 87 10.27 -12.30 2.14
N THR A 88 10.89 -11.64 3.12
CA THR A 88 11.71 -12.35 3.99
C THR A 88 10.88 -13.13 4.94
N VAL A 89 9.73 -12.69 5.25
CA VAL A 89 8.93 -13.35 6.18
C VAL A 89 8.50 -14.67 5.65
N ARG A 90 8.22 -14.75 4.39
CA ARG A 90 7.80 -15.88 3.87
C ARG A 90 8.72 -16.94 3.92
N ARG A 91 9.94 -16.74 3.99
CA ARG A 91 10.86 -17.70 3.99
C ARG A 91 10.71 -18.51 5.13
N HIS A 92 10.21 -18.07 6.20
CA HIS A 92 10.13 -18.80 7.30
C HIS A 92 9.23 -19.90 7.21
N ALA A 93 8.28 -19.79 6.43
CA ALA A 93 7.29 -20.79 6.32
C ALA A 93 7.86 -22.01 5.71
N ALA A 94 8.95 -21.91 5.15
CA ALA A 94 9.49 -23.04 4.52
C ALA A 94 10.16 -23.96 5.52
#